data_fb807c33657e355e8257f9a636261bd1
#
_entry.id   fb807c33657e355e8257f9a636261bd1
#
_cell.length_a   1.000
_cell.length_b   1.000
_cell.length_c   1.000
_cell.angle_alpha   90.00
_cell.angle_beta   90.00
_cell.angle_gamma   90.00
#
_symmetry.space_group_name_H-M   'P 1'
#
loop_
_entity.id
_entity.type
_entity.pdbx_description
1 polymer ?
#
loop_
_entity_poly.entity_id
_entity_poly.type
_entity_poly.pdbx_seq_one_letter_code
_entity_poly.pdbx_strand_id
1 'polypeptide(L)'
;MNLINDFCLADGILQGVQVLVVDNDRDSRDLYAFLLKDLSANVITAGSIKEALEILSWFTPNILVSEIRFLGESIYTLLNTLHVIKADNENHIPIIVTSTSTTGTHDQIPDVEFEEYLLKPFDLDQLVSLIQNLVQKEVKENFCPDVLEYRFTNPQNQVFVLAKTEIS
;
A
#
# COMPACT_ATOMS: atom_id res chain seq x y z
N MET A 1 12.80 -7.81 -31.92
CA MET A 1 12.87 -7.21 -30.59
C MET A 1 11.86 -6.06 -30.57
N ASN A 2 10.68 -6.29 -30.04
CA ASN A 2 9.61 -5.28 -30.02
C ASN A 2 9.70 -4.46 -28.72
N LEU A 3 10.38 -3.33 -28.80
CA LEU A 3 10.50 -2.33 -27.71
C LEU A 3 9.21 -1.51 -27.48
N ILE A 4 8.09 -1.89 -28.11
CA ILE A 4 6.84 -1.13 -28.05
C ILE A 4 5.89 -1.65 -26.94
N ASN A 5 6.15 -2.85 -26.40
CA ASN A 5 5.25 -3.46 -25.39
C ASN A 5 5.57 -3.08 -23.93
N ASP A 6 6.74 -2.51 -23.64
CA ASP A 6 7.09 -2.20 -22.25
C ASP A 6 6.56 -0.85 -21.76
N PHE A 7 6.14 0.03 -22.68
CA PHE A 7 5.63 1.37 -22.30
C PHE A 7 4.10 1.43 -22.08
N CYS A 8 3.37 0.43 -22.56
CA CYS A 8 1.89 0.40 -22.39
C CYS A 8 1.42 -0.30 -21.12
N LEU A 9 2.31 -0.91 -20.34
CA LEU A 9 1.95 -1.62 -19.10
C LEU A 9 2.00 -0.72 -17.85
N ALA A 10 2.53 0.51 -17.95
CA ALA A 10 2.61 1.43 -16.82
C ALA A 10 1.32 2.23 -16.60
N ASP A 11 0.56 2.48 -17.68
CA ASP A 11 -0.69 3.23 -17.58
C ASP A 11 -1.75 2.41 -16.84
N GLY A 12 -2.14 2.90 -15.65
CA GLY A 12 -3.21 2.28 -14.88
C GLY A 12 -2.79 1.15 -13.94
N ILE A 13 -1.49 0.96 -13.69
CA ILE A 13 -0.97 -0.11 -12.83
C ILE A 13 -1.52 -0.06 -11.40
N LEU A 14 -1.88 1.15 -10.93
CA LEU A 14 -2.52 1.41 -9.63
C LEU A 14 -3.95 1.91 -9.78
N GLN A 15 -4.60 1.62 -10.92
CA GLN A 15 -5.97 2.08 -11.16
C GLN A 15 -6.92 1.60 -10.06
N GLY A 16 -7.67 2.54 -9.48
CA GLY A 16 -8.61 2.27 -8.41
C GLY A 16 -8.00 2.14 -7.01
N VAL A 17 -6.66 2.14 -6.90
CA VAL A 17 -5.99 2.08 -5.60
C VAL A 17 -6.08 3.44 -4.92
N GLN A 18 -6.58 3.47 -3.69
CA GLN A 18 -6.65 4.66 -2.84
C GLN A 18 -5.44 4.69 -1.91
N VAL A 19 -4.63 5.73 -2.02
CA VAL A 19 -3.38 5.87 -1.26
C VAL A 19 -3.45 7.12 -0.38
N LEU A 20 -3.17 6.95 0.92
CA LEU A 20 -2.92 8.08 1.81
C LEU A 20 -1.40 8.22 2.03
N VAL A 21 -0.85 9.37 1.66
CA VAL A 21 0.57 9.70 1.88
C VAL A 21 0.67 10.72 3.00
N VAL A 22 1.41 10.39 4.05
CA VAL A 22 1.60 11.26 5.22
C VAL A 22 3.09 11.54 5.42
N ASP A 23 3.50 12.78 5.17
CA ASP A 23 4.91 13.17 5.28
C ASP A 23 4.98 14.67 5.62
N ASN A 24 5.81 15.07 6.57
CA ASN A 24 5.99 16.47 6.92
C ASN A 24 6.84 17.24 5.89
N ASP A 25 7.63 16.53 5.07
CA ASP A 25 8.36 17.15 3.95
C ASP A 25 7.44 17.29 2.73
N ARG A 26 7.23 18.53 2.31
CA ARG A 26 6.35 18.85 1.19
C ARG A 26 6.84 18.28 -0.13
N ASP A 27 8.14 18.37 -0.38
CA ASP A 27 8.72 17.93 -1.65
C ASP A 27 8.59 16.40 -1.80
N SER A 28 8.77 15.66 -0.72
CA SER A 28 8.53 14.21 -0.68
C SER A 28 7.06 13.88 -0.97
N ARG A 29 6.11 14.59 -0.33
CA ARG A 29 4.67 14.38 -0.58
C ARG A 29 4.30 14.64 -2.03
N ASP A 30 4.76 15.78 -2.57
CA ASP A 30 4.45 16.19 -3.95
C ASP A 30 5.03 15.19 -4.95
N LEU A 31 6.24 14.68 -4.71
CA LEU A 31 6.89 13.67 -5.54
C LEU A 31 6.12 12.35 -5.54
N TYR A 32 5.77 11.83 -4.35
CA TYR A 32 5.02 10.56 -4.25
C TYR A 32 3.62 10.69 -4.84
N ALA A 33 2.95 11.82 -4.59
CA ALA A 33 1.62 12.06 -5.15
C ALA A 33 1.66 12.18 -6.68
N PHE A 34 2.67 12.84 -7.24
CA PHE A 34 2.85 12.95 -8.68
C PHE A 34 3.04 11.56 -9.31
N LEU A 35 4.00 10.78 -8.81
CA LEU A 35 4.29 9.45 -9.31
C LEU A 35 3.07 8.52 -9.25
N LEU A 36 2.43 8.45 -8.09
CA LEU A 36 1.33 7.50 -7.88
C LEU A 36 0.07 7.89 -8.67
N LYS A 37 -0.19 9.19 -8.87
CA LYS A 37 -1.28 9.67 -9.74
C LYS A 37 -1.00 9.38 -11.21
N ASP A 38 0.25 9.50 -11.64
CA ASP A 38 0.66 9.14 -13.00
C ASP A 38 0.40 7.65 -13.30
N LEU A 39 0.49 6.81 -12.28
CA LEU A 39 0.14 5.39 -12.33
C LEU A 39 -1.37 5.11 -12.08
N SER A 40 -2.21 6.15 -12.13
CA SER A 40 -3.67 6.09 -11.98
C SER A 40 -4.19 5.76 -10.58
N ALA A 41 -3.38 5.93 -9.53
CA ALA A 41 -3.85 5.86 -8.16
C ALA A 41 -4.65 7.11 -7.77
N ASN A 42 -5.62 6.93 -6.86
CA ASN A 42 -6.29 8.04 -6.18
C ASN A 42 -5.51 8.39 -4.92
N VAL A 43 -4.79 9.51 -4.94
CA VAL A 43 -3.85 9.88 -3.87
C VAL A 43 -4.33 11.10 -3.11
N ILE A 44 -4.41 10.97 -1.80
CA ILE A 44 -4.59 12.07 -0.86
C ILE A 44 -3.32 12.19 -0.02
N THR A 45 -2.91 13.42 0.28
CA THR A 45 -1.69 13.70 1.05
C THR A 45 -2.01 14.47 2.32
N ALA A 46 -1.25 14.20 3.38
CA ALA A 46 -1.30 14.92 4.65
C ALA A 46 0.11 15.35 5.07
N GLY A 47 0.24 16.56 5.59
CA GLY A 47 1.50 17.12 6.08
C GLY A 47 1.74 16.92 7.58
N SER A 48 0.74 16.36 8.29
CA SER A 48 0.77 16.12 9.73
C SER A 48 -0.07 14.91 10.11
N ILE A 49 0.15 14.37 11.29
CA ILE A 49 -0.67 13.28 11.84
C ILE A 49 -2.11 13.76 12.05
N LYS A 50 -2.29 14.98 12.54
CA LYS A 50 -3.62 15.58 12.74
C LYS A 50 -4.41 15.64 11.43
N GLU A 51 -3.79 16.14 10.35
CA GLU A 51 -4.42 16.20 9.03
C GLU A 51 -4.76 14.80 8.49
N ALA A 52 -3.87 13.82 8.70
CA ALA A 52 -4.12 12.44 8.30
C ALA A 52 -5.34 11.84 9.04
N LEU A 53 -5.49 12.10 10.34
CA LEU A 53 -6.64 11.66 11.12
C LEU A 53 -7.95 12.31 10.66
N GLU A 54 -7.92 13.59 10.29
CA GLU A 54 -9.07 14.28 9.70
C GLU A 54 -9.47 13.64 8.37
N ILE A 55 -8.50 13.31 7.51
CA ILE A 55 -8.74 12.62 6.23
C ILE A 55 -9.36 11.24 6.46
N LEU A 56 -8.84 10.45 7.39
CA LEU A 56 -9.35 9.11 7.70
C LEU A 56 -10.81 9.10 8.21
N SER A 57 -11.34 10.23 8.66
CA SER A 57 -12.75 10.34 9.06
C SER A 57 -13.74 10.25 7.89
N TRP A 58 -13.31 10.49 6.67
CA TRP A 58 -14.14 10.49 5.45
C TRP A 58 -13.51 9.74 4.26
N PHE A 59 -12.25 9.33 4.36
CA PHE A 59 -11.53 8.62 3.32
C PHE A 59 -10.92 7.33 3.88
N THR A 60 -11.23 6.21 3.26
CA THR A 60 -10.65 4.90 3.63
C THR A 60 -9.63 4.50 2.57
N PRO A 61 -8.32 4.61 2.84
CA PRO A 61 -7.29 4.21 1.90
C PRO A 61 -7.17 2.68 1.80
N ASN A 62 -6.71 2.18 0.66
CA ASN A 62 -6.29 0.80 0.51
C ASN A 62 -4.88 0.58 1.07
N ILE A 63 -4.08 1.64 1.18
CA ILE A 63 -2.73 1.60 1.71
C ILE A 63 -2.31 2.95 2.27
N LEU A 64 -1.53 2.93 3.34
CA LEU A 64 -0.87 4.09 3.94
C LEU A 64 0.62 4.08 3.63
N VAL A 65 1.16 5.24 3.20
CA VAL A 65 2.61 5.51 3.14
C VAL A 65 2.89 6.67 4.09
N SER A 66 3.64 6.44 5.16
CA SER A 66 3.84 7.45 6.21
C SER A 66 5.31 7.61 6.61
N GLU A 67 5.77 8.87 6.69
CA GLU A 67 6.98 9.19 7.45
C GLU A 67 6.78 8.81 8.92
N ILE A 68 7.85 8.34 9.56
CA ILE A 68 7.81 7.93 10.97
C ILE A 68 7.98 9.10 11.93
N ARG A 69 8.66 10.19 11.51
CA ARG A 69 9.07 11.30 12.36
C ARG A 69 8.27 12.56 12.06
N PHE A 70 7.50 12.98 13.06
CA PHE A 70 6.79 14.25 13.06
C PHE A 70 7.19 15.05 14.29
N LEU A 71 7.40 16.37 14.13
CA LEU A 71 7.71 17.26 15.25
C LEU A 71 6.46 17.49 16.10
N GLY A 72 6.52 17.05 17.33
CA GLY A 72 5.42 17.27 18.31
C GLY A 72 4.20 16.38 18.12
N GLU A 73 4.21 15.46 17.15
CA GLU A 73 3.13 14.50 16.93
C GLU A 73 3.67 13.08 16.96
N SER A 74 2.84 12.14 17.32
CA SER A 74 3.20 10.73 17.40
C SER A 74 2.52 9.91 16.29
N ILE A 75 3.31 9.19 15.52
CA ILE A 75 2.80 8.25 14.52
C ILE A 75 1.92 7.15 15.15
N TYR A 76 2.15 6.81 16.43
CA TYR A 76 1.33 5.82 17.14
C TYR A 76 -0.16 6.15 17.12
N THR A 77 -0.52 7.43 17.21
CA THR A 77 -1.91 7.85 17.16
C THR A 77 -2.56 7.48 15.82
N LEU A 78 -1.82 7.69 14.72
CA LEU A 78 -2.28 7.31 13.38
C LEU A 78 -2.41 5.80 13.23
N LEU A 79 -1.38 5.05 13.63
CA LEU A 79 -1.36 3.59 13.53
C LEU A 79 -2.46 2.95 14.37
N ASN A 80 -2.66 3.41 15.59
CA ASN A 80 -3.75 2.92 16.47
C ASN A 80 -5.13 3.19 15.85
N THR A 81 -5.33 4.35 15.20
CA THR A 81 -6.59 4.65 14.52
C THR A 81 -6.85 3.68 13.37
N LEU A 82 -5.83 3.34 12.60
CA LEU A 82 -5.95 2.34 11.52
C LEU A 82 -6.26 0.95 12.06
N HIS A 83 -5.70 0.56 13.20
CA HIS A 83 -6.04 -0.70 13.86
C HIS A 83 -7.51 -0.75 14.32
N VAL A 84 -8.05 0.36 14.80
CA VAL A 84 -9.48 0.45 15.17
C VAL A 84 -10.35 0.33 13.91
N ILE A 85 -10.02 1.01 12.83
CA ILE A 85 -10.73 0.92 11.54
C ILE A 85 -10.72 -0.52 11.00
N LYS A 86 -9.58 -1.21 11.12
CA LYS A 86 -9.45 -2.63 10.77
C LYS A 86 -10.41 -3.51 11.58
N ALA A 87 -10.47 -3.32 12.88
CA ALA A 87 -11.33 -4.11 13.77
C ALA A 87 -12.82 -3.95 13.44
N ASP A 88 -13.24 -2.75 13.01
CA ASP A 88 -14.63 -2.45 12.71
C ASP A 88 -15.08 -2.93 11.32
N ASN A 89 -14.17 -2.97 10.34
CA ASN A 89 -14.51 -3.20 8.93
C ASN A 89 -13.99 -4.53 8.35
N GLU A 90 -13.28 -5.35 9.12
CA GLU A 90 -12.57 -6.56 8.66
C GLU A 90 -11.54 -6.30 7.53
N ASN A 91 -11.33 -5.04 7.14
CA ASN A 91 -10.40 -4.64 6.10
C ASN A 91 -9.09 -4.16 6.73
N HIS A 92 -8.03 -4.90 6.47
CA HIS A 92 -6.69 -4.49 6.83
C HIS A 92 -6.20 -3.38 5.88
N ILE A 93 -5.61 -2.31 6.44
CA ILE A 93 -4.97 -1.26 5.65
C ILE A 93 -3.45 -1.44 5.82
N PRO A 94 -2.74 -1.96 4.81
CA PRO A 94 -1.31 -2.13 4.90
C PRO A 94 -0.58 -0.79 5.02
N ILE A 95 0.55 -0.79 5.72
CA ILE A 95 1.30 0.40 6.07
C ILE A 95 2.74 0.26 5.61
N ILE A 96 3.21 1.21 4.79
CA ILE A 96 4.61 1.39 4.46
C ILE A 96 5.13 2.59 5.27
N VAL A 97 6.10 2.34 6.11
CA VAL A 97 6.76 3.39 6.89
C VAL A 97 8.01 3.88 6.16
N THR A 98 8.19 5.19 6.06
CA THR A 98 9.38 5.81 5.50
C THR A 98 10.15 6.58 6.57
N SER A 99 11.49 6.70 6.44
CA SER A 99 12.31 7.48 7.36
C SER A 99 13.59 7.98 6.72
N THR A 100 14.06 9.15 7.16
CA THR A 100 15.36 9.73 6.78
C THR A 100 16.52 9.28 7.69
N SER A 101 16.25 8.55 8.77
CA SER A 101 17.26 8.27 9.79
C SER A 101 18.15 7.09 9.40
N THR A 102 19.44 7.37 9.22
CA THR A 102 20.49 6.36 9.12
C THR A 102 20.98 5.84 10.49
N THR A 103 20.63 6.52 11.56
CA THR A 103 20.90 6.09 12.94
C THR A 103 19.70 5.30 13.46
N GLY A 104 19.36 4.24 12.73
CA GLY A 104 18.32 3.31 13.19
C GLY A 104 18.86 2.43 14.29
N THR A 105 18.81 2.90 15.51
CA THR A 105 18.56 1.95 16.57
C THR A 105 17.15 1.44 16.35
N HIS A 106 16.98 0.15 16.23
CA HIS A 106 15.69 -0.56 16.22
C HIS A 106 14.74 -0.08 17.35
N ASP A 107 15.28 0.60 18.34
CA ASP A 107 14.59 1.16 19.51
C ASP A 107 13.68 2.37 19.21
N GLN A 108 13.68 2.88 17.97
CA GLN A 108 12.84 4.02 17.55
C GLN A 108 11.76 3.64 16.51
N ILE A 109 11.78 2.39 16.07
CA ILE A 109 10.67 1.87 15.26
C ILE A 109 9.53 1.58 16.24
N PRO A 110 8.33 2.11 16.00
CA PRO A 110 7.19 1.83 16.84
C PRO A 110 7.00 0.33 17.03
N ASP A 111 6.68 -0.10 18.23
CA ASP A 111 6.23 -1.46 18.58
C ASP A 111 4.81 -1.70 18.03
N VAL A 112 4.57 -1.23 16.80
CA VAL A 112 3.29 -1.28 16.08
C VAL A 112 3.52 -2.01 14.78
N GLU A 113 2.59 -2.86 14.43
CA GLU A 113 2.62 -3.62 13.18
C GLU A 113 2.54 -2.69 11.97
N PHE A 114 3.51 -2.80 11.09
CA PHE A 114 3.53 -2.26 9.74
C PHE A 114 4.14 -3.31 8.81
N GLU A 115 3.80 -3.24 7.52
CA GLU A 115 4.20 -4.28 6.58
C GLU A 115 5.60 -4.07 6.06
N GLU A 116 5.97 -2.81 5.77
CA GLU A 116 7.25 -2.51 5.13
C GLU A 116 7.88 -1.21 5.65
N TYR A 117 9.21 -1.17 5.63
CA TYR A 117 10.01 -0.03 6.01
C TYR A 117 10.93 0.40 4.87
N LEU A 118 10.89 1.68 4.50
CA LEU A 118 11.75 2.27 3.48
C LEU A 118 12.63 3.37 4.06
N LEU A 119 13.95 3.20 3.94
CA LEU A 119 14.92 4.23 4.33
C LEU A 119 15.14 5.19 3.17
N LYS A 120 14.93 6.50 3.40
CA LYS A 120 15.22 7.55 2.42
C LYS A 120 16.75 7.81 2.33
N PRO A 121 17.31 8.01 1.12
CA PRO A 121 16.62 7.96 -0.17
C PRO A 121 16.37 6.52 -0.64
N PHE A 122 15.19 6.22 -1.16
CA PHE A 122 14.85 4.94 -1.76
C PHE A 122 14.43 5.12 -3.23
N ASP A 123 14.46 4.02 -3.98
CA ASP A 123 14.01 4.01 -5.36
C ASP A 123 12.46 4.09 -5.41
N LEU A 124 11.94 4.98 -6.26
CA LEU A 124 10.50 5.14 -6.44
C LEU A 124 9.83 3.89 -7.02
N ASP A 125 10.53 3.14 -7.87
CA ASP A 125 10.04 1.86 -8.39
C ASP A 125 9.88 0.82 -7.28
N GLN A 126 10.72 0.88 -6.24
CA GLN A 126 10.58 0.06 -5.04
C GLN A 126 9.28 0.38 -4.30
N LEU A 127 8.97 1.66 -4.11
CA LEU A 127 7.71 2.09 -3.48
C LEU A 127 6.49 1.57 -4.27
N VAL A 128 6.49 1.74 -5.59
CA VAL A 128 5.41 1.27 -6.46
C VAL A 128 5.22 -0.25 -6.36
N SER A 129 6.32 -0.99 -6.43
CA SER A 129 6.30 -2.46 -6.35
C SER A 129 5.75 -2.96 -5.00
N LEU A 130 6.11 -2.30 -3.90
CA LEU A 130 5.58 -2.62 -2.57
C LEU A 130 4.08 -2.34 -2.47
N ILE A 131 3.62 -1.17 -2.96
CA ILE A 131 2.20 -0.83 -2.99
C ILE A 131 1.40 -1.89 -3.76
N GLN A 132 1.85 -2.26 -4.97
CA GLN A 132 1.19 -3.29 -5.76
C GLN A 132 1.10 -4.63 -5.02
N ASN A 133 2.20 -5.08 -4.45
CA ASN A 133 2.27 -6.37 -3.78
C ASN A 133 1.35 -6.41 -2.55
N LEU A 134 1.32 -5.35 -1.76
CA LEU A 134 0.52 -5.28 -0.55
C LEU A 134 -0.98 -5.20 -0.87
N VAL A 135 -1.39 -4.35 -1.81
CA VAL A 135 -2.80 -4.23 -2.21
C VAL A 135 -3.32 -5.51 -2.86
N GLN A 136 -2.48 -6.23 -3.64
CA GLN A 136 -2.89 -7.50 -4.24
C GLN A 136 -3.04 -8.64 -3.23
N LYS A 137 -2.26 -8.66 -2.15
CA LYS A 137 -2.41 -9.63 -1.06
C LYS A 137 -3.76 -9.47 -0.37
N GLU A 138 -4.14 -8.23 -0.06
CA GLU A 138 -5.44 -7.93 0.56
C GLU A 138 -6.63 -8.42 -0.29
N VAL A 139 -6.56 -8.25 -1.60
CA VAL A 139 -7.60 -8.74 -2.51
C VAL A 139 -7.71 -10.27 -2.47
N LYS A 140 -6.59 -10.99 -2.33
CA LYS A 140 -6.60 -12.45 -2.28
C LYS A 140 -7.09 -13.01 -0.93
N GLU A 141 -6.78 -12.34 0.16
CA GLU A 141 -7.20 -12.76 1.51
C GLU A 141 -8.68 -12.49 1.76
N ASN A 142 -9.23 -11.42 1.17
CA ASN A 142 -10.65 -11.09 1.24
C ASN A 142 -11.53 -11.89 0.24
N PHE A 143 -10.91 -12.64 -0.67
CA PHE A 143 -11.61 -13.51 -1.61
C PHE A 143 -11.72 -14.91 -1.02
N CYS A 144 -12.86 -15.23 -0.46
CA CYS A 144 -13.39 -16.47 0.10
C CYS A 144 -12.40 -17.66 0.22
N PRO A 145 -12.11 -18.16 1.42
CA PRO A 145 -11.19 -19.30 1.62
C PRO A 145 -11.70 -20.64 1.06
N ASP A 146 -12.90 -20.70 0.50
CA ASP A 146 -13.56 -21.94 0.11
C ASP A 146 -13.44 -22.31 -1.39
N VAL A 147 -12.71 -21.52 -2.18
CA VAL A 147 -12.44 -21.87 -3.59
C VAL A 147 -10.96 -22.07 -3.82
N LEU A 148 -10.49 -23.29 -3.70
CA LEU A 148 -9.19 -23.71 -4.21
C LEU A 148 -9.24 -23.69 -5.74
N GLU A 149 -8.89 -22.55 -6.35
CA GLU A 149 -8.66 -22.47 -7.78
C GLU A 149 -7.31 -23.09 -8.13
N TYR A 150 -7.35 -24.28 -8.70
CA TYR A 150 -6.16 -24.85 -9.34
C TYR A 150 -6.05 -24.33 -10.78
N ARG A 151 -5.04 -23.51 -11.03
CA ARG A 151 -4.68 -23.07 -12.39
C ARG A 151 -3.64 -24.02 -12.95
N PHE A 152 -3.99 -24.68 -14.04
CA PHE A 152 -3.07 -25.50 -14.82
C PHE A 152 -2.84 -24.88 -16.18
N THR A 153 -1.60 -24.80 -16.62
CA THR A 153 -1.25 -24.46 -17.99
C THR A 153 -0.85 -25.74 -18.73
N ASN A 154 -1.47 -25.99 -19.86
CA ASN A 154 -1.03 -27.09 -20.73
C ASN A 154 0.21 -26.66 -21.56
N PRO A 155 0.87 -27.61 -22.24
CA PRO A 155 2.04 -27.30 -23.07
C PRO A 155 1.76 -26.33 -24.24
N GLN A 156 0.48 -26.04 -24.52
CA GLN A 156 0.02 -25.09 -25.54
C GLN A 156 -0.36 -23.72 -24.96
N ASN A 157 0.03 -23.46 -23.71
CA ASN A 157 -0.19 -22.19 -23.01
C ASN A 157 -1.68 -21.82 -22.75
N GLN A 158 -2.57 -22.80 -22.73
CA GLN A 158 -3.97 -22.58 -22.35
C GLN A 158 -4.12 -22.73 -20.82
N VAL A 159 -4.78 -21.77 -20.21
CA VAL A 159 -5.07 -21.75 -18.77
C VAL A 159 -6.42 -22.41 -18.51
N PHE A 160 -6.43 -23.48 -17.71
CA PHE A 160 -7.64 -24.12 -17.20
C PHE A 160 -7.82 -23.79 -15.73
N VAL A 161 -9.03 -23.38 -15.37
CA VAL A 161 -9.43 -23.13 -13.99
C VAL A 161 -10.42 -24.23 -13.58
N LEU A 162 -10.03 -25.05 -12.59
CA LEU A 162 -10.94 -26.01 -11.98
C LEU A 162 -11.44 -25.44 -10.66
N ALA A 163 -12.68 -25.04 -10.60
CA ALA A 163 -13.38 -24.72 -9.37
C ALA A 163 -13.94 -26.03 -8.77
N LYS A 164 -13.46 -26.38 -7.57
CA LYS A 164 -14.04 -27.50 -6.82
C LYS A 164 -15.13 -26.95 -5.90
N THR A 165 -16.39 -27.09 -6.29
CA THR A 165 -17.52 -26.97 -5.36
C THR A 165 -17.56 -28.22 -4.49
N GLU A 166 -17.25 -28.09 -3.21
CA GLU A 166 -17.61 -29.11 -2.25
C GLU A 166 -19.13 -29.05 -2.02
N ILE A 167 -19.81 -30.10 -2.49
CA ILE A 167 -21.20 -30.35 -2.16
C ILE A 167 -21.18 -31.07 -0.80
N SER A 168 -21.75 -30.42 0.21
CA SER A 168 -22.09 -31.04 1.49
C SER A 168 -23.31 -31.92 1.33
#